data_69056adff03a8893cbafb890cc3af1de
#
_entry.id   69056adff03a8893cbafb890cc3af1de
#
_cell.length_a   1.000
_cell.length_b   1.000
_cell.length_c   1.000
_cell.angle_alpha   90.00
_cell.angle_beta   90.00
_cell.angle_gamma   90.00
#
_symmetry.space_group_name_H-M   'P 1'
#
loop_
_entity.id
_entity.type
_entity.pdbx_description
1 polymer ?
#
loop_
_entity_poly.entity_id
_entity_poly.type
_entity_poly.pdbx_seq_one_letter_code
_entity_poly.pdbx_strand_id
1 'polypeptide(L)'
;METIKLLNNEVFNKKDILSKMMDDEFYYGYLGVNALSSSASKKLLDSPYAYYRSLTEKQTNVQALRDGQLIHLMVLEPQKVDYLTFTEGTKASKQYKLAVQEVGSHNVFTNAEYNKAKKISERVRSVTDVKNILDGARFEIPAIDTYNDLAFRGKADILKDGVVIDLKTTADIKGFERSANYFSYDLQAALYLELFGAFDFEFVVVDKSTLDVGIFKCSDNFIDSGKRKLDIATERYYDYLQTENIEDYVTRGTL
;
A
#
# COMPACT_ATOMS: atom_id res chain seq x y z
N MET A 1 16.90 -24.57 -2.33
CA MET A 1 16.55 -23.19 -2.75
C MET A 1 15.15 -22.91 -2.22
N GLU A 2 14.96 -21.74 -1.63
CA GLU A 2 13.65 -21.34 -1.11
C GLU A 2 12.70 -21.04 -2.27
N THR A 3 11.49 -21.59 -2.22
CA THR A 3 10.48 -21.42 -3.26
C THR A 3 9.19 -20.84 -2.69
N ILE A 4 8.49 -20.08 -3.50
CA ILE A 4 7.16 -19.53 -3.20
C ILE A 4 6.15 -20.17 -4.13
N LYS A 5 5.12 -20.80 -3.56
CA LYS A 5 3.95 -21.28 -4.29
C LYS A 5 2.89 -20.20 -4.30
N LEU A 6 2.52 -19.72 -5.48
CA LEU A 6 1.50 -18.69 -5.67
C LEU A 6 0.07 -19.26 -5.56
N LEU A 7 -0.91 -18.38 -5.49
CA LEU A 7 -2.34 -18.75 -5.37
C LEU A 7 -2.86 -19.52 -6.60
N ASN A 8 -2.25 -19.34 -7.77
CA ASN A 8 -2.54 -20.11 -8.99
C ASN A 8 -1.77 -21.45 -9.06
N ASN A 9 -1.12 -21.86 -7.97
CA ASN A 9 -0.26 -23.03 -7.85
C ASN A 9 1.07 -23.01 -8.61
N GLU A 10 1.42 -21.93 -9.30
CA GLU A 10 2.75 -21.79 -9.86
C GLU A 10 3.80 -21.64 -8.75
N VAL A 11 4.99 -22.22 -9.00
CA VAL A 11 6.10 -22.23 -8.02
C VAL A 11 7.27 -21.45 -8.61
N PHE A 12 7.73 -20.46 -7.87
CA PHE A 12 8.89 -19.64 -8.22
C PHE A 12 10.02 -19.85 -7.24
N ASN A 13 11.26 -19.74 -7.72
CA ASN A 13 12.39 -19.50 -6.84
C ASN A 13 12.24 -18.10 -6.21
N LYS A 14 12.43 -18.01 -4.88
CA LYS A 14 12.20 -16.74 -4.14
C LYS A 14 13.08 -15.59 -4.65
N LYS A 15 14.34 -15.88 -5.01
CA LYS A 15 15.24 -14.85 -5.54
C LYS A 15 14.77 -14.33 -6.90
N ASP A 16 14.30 -15.24 -7.77
CA ASP A 16 13.87 -14.86 -9.11
C ASP A 16 12.57 -14.05 -9.09
N ILE A 17 11.61 -14.43 -8.25
CA ILE A 17 10.36 -13.68 -8.12
C ILE A 17 10.60 -12.29 -7.52
N LEU A 18 11.48 -12.15 -6.52
CA LEU A 18 11.87 -10.86 -5.95
C LEU A 18 12.49 -9.92 -7.01
N SER A 19 13.31 -10.46 -7.91
CA SER A 19 13.87 -9.67 -9.01
C SER A 19 12.77 -9.18 -9.97
N LYS A 20 11.78 -10.01 -10.29
CA LYS A 20 10.65 -9.64 -11.13
C LYS A 20 9.72 -8.61 -10.47
N MET A 21 9.62 -8.62 -9.15
CA MET A 21 8.79 -7.67 -8.38
C MET A 21 9.29 -6.23 -8.45
N MET A 22 10.46 -5.97 -8.99
CA MET A 22 10.94 -4.61 -9.31
C MET A 22 10.20 -4.00 -10.50
N ASP A 23 9.54 -4.81 -11.32
CA ASP A 23 8.65 -4.39 -12.39
C ASP A 23 7.23 -4.20 -11.86
N ASP A 24 6.67 -3.00 -12.05
CA ASP A 24 5.34 -2.66 -11.52
C ASP A 24 4.21 -3.42 -12.22
N GLU A 25 4.35 -3.79 -13.51
CA GLU A 25 3.35 -4.60 -14.21
C GLU A 25 3.32 -6.02 -13.63
N PHE A 26 4.47 -6.59 -13.36
CA PHE A 26 4.54 -7.88 -12.67
C PHE A 26 4.01 -7.78 -11.24
N TYR A 27 4.41 -6.75 -10.47
CA TYR A 27 4.02 -6.59 -9.07
C TYR A 27 2.52 -6.33 -8.92
N TYR A 28 1.96 -5.36 -9.64
CA TYR A 28 0.54 -4.98 -9.49
C TYR A 28 -0.38 -5.78 -10.39
N GLY A 29 0.06 -6.19 -11.57
CA GLY A 29 -0.71 -6.98 -12.53
C GLY A 29 -0.68 -8.47 -12.19
N TYR A 30 0.41 -9.16 -12.53
CA TYR A 30 0.49 -10.61 -12.35
C TYR A 30 0.35 -11.06 -10.89
N LEU A 31 1.15 -10.50 -9.97
CA LEU A 31 1.04 -10.82 -8.54
C LEU A 31 -0.21 -10.20 -7.89
N GLY A 32 -0.85 -9.24 -8.54
CA GLY A 32 -2.08 -8.61 -8.05
C GLY A 32 -3.20 -9.60 -7.74
N VAL A 33 -3.26 -10.68 -8.53
CA VAL A 33 -4.25 -11.76 -8.41
C VAL A 33 -3.66 -13.08 -7.92
N ASN A 34 -2.33 -13.22 -7.89
CA ASN A 34 -1.64 -14.48 -7.57
C ASN A 34 -0.91 -14.48 -6.22
N ALA A 35 -0.95 -13.35 -5.49
CA ALA A 35 -0.45 -13.24 -4.12
C ALA A 35 -1.27 -12.21 -3.36
N LEU A 36 -1.67 -12.52 -2.12
CA LEU A 36 -2.39 -11.58 -1.28
C LEU A 36 -1.49 -10.40 -0.88
N SER A 37 -2.10 -9.29 -0.54
CA SER A 37 -1.46 -8.10 0.00
C SER A 37 -2.24 -7.56 1.18
N SER A 38 -1.70 -6.59 1.92
CA SER A 38 -2.45 -5.92 2.98
C SER A 38 -3.78 -5.33 2.48
N SER A 39 -3.81 -4.80 1.25
CA SER A 39 -5.04 -4.26 0.65
C SER A 39 -6.05 -5.36 0.32
N ALA A 40 -5.61 -6.50 -0.22
CA ALA A 40 -6.45 -7.67 -0.48
C ALA A 40 -7.01 -8.23 0.84
N SER A 41 -6.15 -8.36 1.86
CA SER A 41 -6.57 -8.82 3.19
C SER A 41 -7.62 -7.92 3.84
N LYS A 42 -7.50 -6.61 3.69
CA LYS A 42 -8.53 -5.66 4.16
C LYS A 42 -9.88 -5.88 3.48
N LYS A 43 -9.91 -6.25 2.20
CA LYS A 43 -11.16 -6.62 1.50
C LYS A 43 -11.73 -7.93 2.00
N LEU A 44 -10.87 -8.90 2.31
CA LEU A 44 -11.28 -10.16 2.95
C LEU A 44 -11.84 -9.92 4.36
N LEU A 45 -11.32 -8.93 5.12
CA LEU A 45 -11.92 -8.54 6.40
C LEU A 45 -13.34 -7.98 6.25
N ASP A 46 -13.69 -7.38 5.12
CA ASP A 46 -15.08 -7.00 4.85
C ASP A 46 -15.91 -8.24 4.54
N SER A 47 -15.56 -9.00 3.52
CA SER A 47 -16.12 -10.32 3.17
C SER A 47 -15.37 -10.98 2.00
N PRO A 48 -15.49 -12.31 1.79
CA PRO A 48 -15.07 -12.97 0.54
C PRO A 48 -15.64 -12.32 -0.72
N TYR A 49 -16.89 -11.87 -0.69
CA TYR A 49 -17.52 -11.17 -1.81
C TYR A 49 -16.89 -9.79 -2.08
N ALA A 50 -16.52 -9.03 -1.04
CA ALA A 50 -15.83 -7.76 -1.20
C ALA A 50 -14.43 -7.95 -1.84
N TYR A 51 -13.74 -9.03 -1.50
CA TYR A 51 -12.49 -9.41 -2.15
C TYR A 51 -12.70 -9.73 -3.64
N TYR A 52 -13.68 -10.57 -3.98
CA TYR A 52 -14.03 -10.88 -5.38
C TYR A 52 -14.32 -9.62 -6.20
N ARG A 53 -15.14 -8.72 -5.68
CA ARG A 53 -15.43 -7.43 -6.32
C ARG A 53 -14.17 -6.61 -6.56
N SER A 54 -13.23 -6.64 -5.63
CA SER A 54 -11.96 -5.89 -5.78
C SER A 54 -11.08 -6.41 -6.92
N LEU A 55 -11.24 -7.67 -7.33
CA LEU A 55 -10.54 -8.28 -8.47
C LEU A 55 -11.25 -8.00 -9.81
N THR A 56 -12.58 -7.89 -9.80
CA THR A 56 -13.41 -7.85 -11.01
C THR A 56 -13.88 -6.44 -11.38
N GLU A 57 -14.00 -5.55 -10.40
CA GLU A 57 -14.46 -4.18 -10.61
C GLU A 57 -13.29 -3.21 -10.80
N LYS A 58 -13.44 -2.26 -11.73
CA LYS A 58 -12.47 -1.18 -11.87
C LYS A 58 -12.47 -0.31 -10.61
N GLN A 59 -11.33 -0.22 -9.97
CA GLN A 59 -11.17 0.71 -8.86
C GLN A 59 -11.34 2.15 -9.35
N THR A 60 -12.22 2.90 -8.73
CA THR A 60 -12.34 4.33 -8.98
C THR A 60 -11.13 5.04 -8.38
N ASN A 61 -10.42 5.82 -9.20
CA ASN A 61 -9.31 6.64 -8.72
C ASN A 61 -9.83 7.70 -7.74
N VAL A 62 -9.73 7.42 -6.46
CA VAL A 62 -10.07 8.39 -5.42
C VAL A 62 -8.98 9.45 -5.36
N GLN A 63 -9.36 10.74 -5.40
CA GLN A 63 -8.41 11.86 -5.39
C GLN A 63 -7.40 11.77 -4.23
N ALA A 64 -7.85 11.34 -3.06
CA ALA A 64 -6.99 11.18 -1.89
C ALA A 64 -5.85 10.17 -2.10
N LEU A 65 -6.10 9.07 -2.83
CA LEU A 65 -5.07 8.09 -3.18
C LEU A 65 -4.04 8.68 -4.15
N ARG A 66 -4.50 9.42 -5.15
CA ARG A 66 -3.62 10.10 -6.12
C ARG A 66 -2.73 11.15 -5.45
N ASP A 67 -3.31 11.97 -4.55
CA ASP A 67 -2.55 12.95 -3.76
C ASP A 67 -1.47 12.23 -2.92
N GLY A 68 -1.83 11.13 -2.28
CA GLY A 68 -0.91 10.29 -1.51
C GLY A 68 0.22 9.74 -2.37
N GLN A 69 -0.10 9.13 -3.51
CA GLN A 69 0.90 8.57 -4.45
C GLN A 69 1.92 9.62 -4.92
N LEU A 70 1.46 10.82 -5.29
CA LEU A 70 2.37 11.88 -5.72
C LEU A 70 3.30 12.34 -4.59
N ILE A 71 2.80 12.43 -3.35
CA ILE A 71 3.61 12.80 -2.18
C ILE A 71 4.62 11.70 -1.88
N HIS A 72 4.22 10.42 -1.90
CA HIS A 72 5.13 9.27 -1.74
C HIS A 72 6.27 9.33 -2.76
N LEU A 73 5.92 9.48 -4.04
CA LEU A 73 6.91 9.55 -5.11
C LEU A 73 7.91 10.70 -4.90
N MET A 74 7.43 11.89 -4.52
CA MET A 74 8.29 13.05 -4.26
C MET A 74 9.17 12.88 -3.01
N VAL A 75 8.74 12.10 -2.03
CA VAL A 75 9.54 11.85 -0.82
C VAL A 75 10.54 10.72 -1.03
N LEU A 76 10.12 9.60 -1.62
CA LEU A 76 10.87 8.34 -1.64
C LEU A 76 11.65 8.13 -2.95
N GLU A 77 11.07 8.53 -4.07
CA GLU A 77 11.63 8.31 -5.41
C GLU A 77 11.56 9.58 -6.28
N PRO A 78 12.15 10.71 -5.84
CA PRO A 78 11.99 12.01 -6.53
C PRO A 78 12.42 12.00 -8.00
N GLN A 79 13.33 11.09 -8.38
CA GLN A 79 13.77 10.91 -9.77
C GLN A 79 12.65 10.38 -10.69
N LYS A 80 11.63 9.73 -10.15
CA LYS A 80 10.49 9.25 -10.93
C LYS A 80 9.47 10.36 -11.25
N VAL A 81 9.54 11.50 -10.56
CA VAL A 81 8.65 12.64 -10.81
C VAL A 81 8.85 13.21 -12.22
N ASP A 82 10.05 13.10 -12.77
CA ASP A 82 10.40 13.58 -14.12
C ASP A 82 9.67 12.80 -15.23
N TYR A 83 9.15 11.61 -14.94
CA TYR A 83 8.36 10.80 -15.87
C TYR A 83 6.86 11.10 -15.83
N LEU A 84 6.42 12.00 -14.94
CA LEU A 84 5.03 12.43 -14.84
C LEU A 84 4.75 13.62 -15.75
N THR A 85 3.51 13.72 -16.20
CA THR A 85 3.03 14.86 -16.99
C THR A 85 2.26 15.82 -16.09
N PHE A 86 2.65 17.09 -16.13
CA PHE A 86 1.98 18.17 -15.40
C PHE A 86 1.30 19.14 -16.38
N THR A 87 0.07 19.51 -16.07
CA THR A 87 -0.75 20.36 -16.95
C THR A 87 -1.24 21.60 -16.24
N GLU A 88 -1.38 22.67 -17.00
CA GLU A 88 -2.03 23.90 -16.53
C GLU A 88 -3.56 23.72 -16.40
N GLY A 89 -4.14 24.49 -15.50
CA GLY A 89 -5.59 24.54 -15.30
C GLY A 89 -6.14 23.36 -14.51
N THR A 90 -7.35 22.95 -14.84
CA THR A 90 -8.09 21.91 -14.11
C THR A 90 -8.16 20.60 -14.89
N LYS A 91 -8.58 19.52 -14.22
CA LYS A 91 -8.84 18.22 -14.87
C LYS A 91 -9.92 18.26 -15.97
N ALA A 92 -10.74 19.30 -15.99
CA ALA A 92 -11.74 19.51 -17.04
C ALA A 92 -11.14 20.12 -18.33
N SER A 93 -9.91 20.68 -18.26
CA SER A 93 -9.24 21.31 -19.39
C SER A 93 -8.98 20.34 -20.54
N LYS A 94 -8.96 20.87 -21.78
CA LYS A 94 -8.63 20.08 -22.97
C LYS A 94 -7.22 19.50 -22.89
N GLN A 95 -6.27 20.30 -22.37
CA GLN A 95 -4.88 19.88 -22.22
C GLN A 95 -4.75 18.66 -21.29
N TYR A 96 -5.41 18.68 -20.11
CA TYR A 96 -5.40 17.55 -19.19
C TYR A 96 -5.98 16.28 -19.83
N LYS A 97 -7.12 16.40 -20.51
CA LYS A 97 -7.79 15.27 -21.16
C LYS A 97 -6.93 14.64 -22.28
N LEU A 98 -6.26 15.47 -23.06
CA LEU A 98 -5.33 14.98 -24.09
C LEU A 98 -4.13 14.27 -23.47
N ALA A 99 -3.51 14.84 -22.46
CA ALA A 99 -2.41 14.18 -21.75
C ALA A 99 -2.83 12.83 -21.15
N VAL A 100 -4.03 12.74 -20.58
CA VAL A 100 -4.56 11.45 -20.06
C VAL A 100 -4.77 10.42 -21.17
N GLN A 101 -5.17 10.81 -22.35
CA GLN A 101 -5.29 9.90 -23.50
C GLN A 101 -3.93 9.40 -23.97
N GLU A 102 -2.89 10.20 -23.86
CA GLU A 102 -1.53 9.89 -24.31
C GLU A 102 -0.77 8.97 -23.32
N VAL A 103 -0.74 9.33 -22.03
CA VAL A 103 0.12 8.65 -21.05
C VAL A 103 -0.65 7.97 -19.89
N GLY A 104 -1.95 7.98 -19.92
CA GLY A 104 -2.81 7.40 -18.89
C GLY A 104 -3.04 8.33 -17.68
N SER A 105 -4.18 8.18 -17.03
CA SER A 105 -4.63 9.08 -15.95
C SER A 105 -3.72 9.03 -14.70
N HIS A 106 -3.03 7.93 -14.46
CA HIS A 106 -2.13 7.76 -13.31
C HIS A 106 -0.84 8.55 -13.44
N ASN A 107 -0.43 8.90 -14.67
CA ASN A 107 0.79 9.67 -14.95
C ASN A 107 0.55 11.18 -15.15
N VAL A 108 -0.71 11.65 -15.10
CA VAL A 108 -1.05 13.05 -15.37
C VAL A 108 -1.60 13.74 -14.13
N PHE A 109 -1.00 14.85 -13.75
CA PHE A 109 -1.41 15.70 -12.63
C PHE A 109 -1.53 17.14 -13.09
N THR A 110 -2.33 17.94 -12.36
CA THR A 110 -2.34 19.37 -12.56
C THR A 110 -1.16 20.04 -11.83
N ASN A 111 -0.73 21.21 -12.29
CA ASN A 111 0.28 22.01 -11.58
C ASN A 111 -0.15 22.38 -10.15
N ALA A 112 -1.45 22.49 -9.89
CA ALA A 112 -1.96 22.70 -8.53
C ALA A 112 -1.72 21.47 -7.62
N GLU A 113 -1.95 20.25 -8.14
CA GLU A 113 -1.64 19.01 -7.43
C GLU A 113 -0.12 18.87 -7.18
N TYR A 114 0.69 19.17 -8.20
CA TYR A 114 2.15 19.17 -8.08
C TYR A 114 2.64 20.13 -6.99
N ASN A 115 2.21 21.40 -7.02
CA ASN A 115 2.65 22.40 -6.05
C ASN A 115 2.24 22.05 -4.62
N LYS A 116 1.04 21.49 -4.45
CA LYS A 116 0.57 20.99 -3.16
C LYS A 116 1.43 19.84 -2.66
N ALA A 117 1.66 18.82 -3.49
CA ALA A 117 2.47 17.67 -3.13
C ALA A 117 3.93 18.06 -2.85
N LYS A 118 4.49 18.97 -3.65
CA LYS A 118 5.84 19.52 -3.46
C LYS A 118 5.99 20.18 -2.09
N LYS A 119 5.07 21.06 -1.71
CA LYS A 119 5.08 21.74 -0.41
C LYS A 119 5.06 20.72 0.75
N ILE A 120 4.23 19.68 0.64
CA ILE A 120 4.12 18.63 1.66
C ILE A 120 5.41 17.80 1.72
N SER A 121 5.93 17.36 0.58
CA SER A 121 7.15 16.56 0.52
C SER A 121 8.38 17.33 1.02
N GLU A 122 8.52 18.59 0.69
CA GLU A 122 9.57 19.47 1.22
C GLU A 122 9.48 19.59 2.74
N ARG A 123 8.27 19.72 3.29
CA ARG A 123 8.05 19.74 4.73
C ARG A 123 8.46 18.43 5.39
N VAL A 124 8.02 17.28 4.86
CA VAL A 124 8.41 15.95 5.37
C VAL A 124 9.93 15.82 5.39
N ARG A 125 10.58 16.11 4.26
CA ARG A 125 12.04 16.01 4.11
C ARG A 125 12.82 17.05 4.92
N SER A 126 12.20 18.12 5.40
CA SER A 126 12.85 19.15 6.24
C SER A 126 12.97 18.76 7.71
N VAL A 127 12.16 17.81 8.19
CA VAL A 127 12.16 17.37 9.60
C VAL A 127 13.42 16.57 9.91
N THR A 128 14.15 16.93 10.95
CA THR A 128 15.43 16.30 11.28
C THR A 128 15.30 14.79 11.50
N ASP A 129 14.29 14.35 12.26
CA ASP A 129 14.09 12.92 12.53
C ASP A 129 13.75 12.15 11.24
N VAL A 130 12.96 12.75 10.35
CA VAL A 130 12.67 12.13 9.04
C VAL A 130 13.91 12.10 8.16
N LYS A 131 14.76 13.15 8.16
CA LYS A 131 16.05 13.11 7.46
C LYS A 131 16.90 11.93 7.95
N ASN A 132 16.97 11.75 9.25
CA ASN A 132 17.71 10.64 9.84
C ASN A 132 17.13 9.28 9.42
N ILE A 133 15.82 9.16 9.29
CA ILE A 133 15.16 7.96 8.76
C ILE A 133 15.54 7.73 7.29
N LEU A 134 15.48 8.76 6.46
CA LEU A 134 15.74 8.64 5.02
C LEU A 134 17.22 8.42 4.67
N ASP A 135 18.13 8.87 5.52
CA ASP A 135 19.57 8.73 5.29
C ASP A 135 20.00 7.27 5.40
N GLY A 136 20.61 6.74 4.33
CA GLY A 136 21.05 5.35 4.24
C GLY A 136 19.91 4.31 4.19
N ALA A 137 18.64 4.73 4.08
CA ALA A 137 17.51 3.83 3.95
C ALA A 137 17.39 3.24 2.54
N ARG A 138 16.70 2.12 2.42
CA ARG A 138 16.25 1.53 1.15
C ARG A 138 14.79 1.83 0.95
N PHE A 139 14.40 2.14 -0.29
CA PHE A 139 13.04 2.58 -0.64
C PHE A 139 12.36 1.61 -1.58
N GLU A 140 11.03 1.52 -1.48
CA GLU A 140 10.17 0.73 -2.36
C GLU A 140 10.65 -0.73 -2.50
N ILE A 141 11.01 -1.34 -1.38
CA ILE A 141 11.57 -2.69 -1.33
C ILE A 141 10.46 -3.73 -1.38
N PRO A 142 10.40 -4.59 -2.41
CA PRO A 142 9.43 -5.66 -2.46
C PRO A 142 9.83 -6.84 -1.57
N ALA A 143 8.82 -7.51 -1.02
CA ALA A 143 8.95 -8.79 -0.35
C ALA A 143 7.78 -9.72 -0.69
N ILE A 144 8.05 -11.01 -0.68
CA ILE A 144 7.04 -12.06 -0.84
C ILE A 144 7.41 -13.24 0.04
N ASP A 145 6.44 -13.77 0.73
CA ASP A 145 6.60 -14.97 1.55
C ASP A 145 5.26 -15.71 1.70
N THR A 146 5.29 -16.83 2.38
CA THR A 146 4.11 -17.63 2.70
C THR A 146 3.66 -17.37 4.13
N TYR A 147 2.38 -17.08 4.31
CA TYR A 147 1.71 -17.00 5.61
C TYR A 147 0.47 -17.88 5.58
N ASN A 148 0.34 -18.82 6.53
CA ASN A 148 -0.75 -19.82 6.57
C ASN A 148 -0.97 -20.48 5.20
N ASP A 149 0.09 -20.97 4.58
CA ASP A 149 0.13 -21.66 3.27
C ASP A 149 -0.30 -20.80 2.05
N LEU A 150 -0.54 -19.51 2.22
CA LEU A 150 -0.88 -18.58 1.16
C LEU A 150 0.30 -17.63 0.86
N ALA A 151 0.52 -17.35 -0.43
CA ALA A 151 1.50 -16.37 -0.85
C ALA A 151 1.02 -14.95 -0.52
N PHE A 152 1.87 -14.19 0.20
CA PHE A 152 1.65 -12.78 0.51
C PHE A 152 2.79 -11.94 -0.04
N ARG A 153 2.46 -10.75 -0.55
CA ARG A 153 3.40 -9.77 -1.05
C ARG A 153 3.22 -8.42 -0.37
N GLY A 154 4.31 -7.69 -0.28
CA GLY A 154 4.34 -6.30 0.20
C GLY A 154 5.45 -5.52 -0.49
N LYS A 155 5.37 -4.19 -0.43
CA LYS A 155 6.44 -3.30 -0.85
C LYS A 155 6.60 -2.26 0.26
N ALA A 156 7.72 -2.31 0.97
CA ALA A 156 8.00 -1.39 2.06
C ALA A 156 8.39 -0.03 1.48
N ASP A 157 7.72 1.03 1.91
CA ASP A 157 8.06 2.40 1.52
C ASP A 157 9.51 2.70 1.89
N ILE A 158 9.89 2.39 3.12
CA ILE A 158 11.22 2.61 3.68
C ILE A 158 11.61 1.39 4.51
N LEU A 159 12.83 0.88 4.29
CA LEU A 159 13.43 -0.18 5.10
C LEU A 159 14.80 0.27 5.57
N LYS A 160 14.98 0.38 6.90
CA LYS A 160 16.23 0.81 7.51
C LYS A 160 16.49 0.05 8.81
N ASP A 161 17.69 -0.50 8.96
CA ASP A 161 18.20 -1.13 10.17
C ASP A 161 17.23 -2.16 10.81
N GLY A 162 16.50 -2.92 9.98
CA GLY A 162 15.51 -3.90 10.42
C GLY A 162 14.16 -3.32 10.85
N VAL A 163 13.93 -2.02 10.63
CA VAL A 163 12.64 -1.35 10.84
C VAL A 163 11.98 -1.09 9.49
N VAL A 164 10.71 -1.45 9.37
CA VAL A 164 9.86 -1.03 8.25
C VAL A 164 9.17 0.28 8.62
N ILE A 165 9.26 1.27 7.73
CA ILE A 165 8.62 2.56 7.95
C ILE A 165 7.72 2.85 6.74
N ASP A 166 6.49 3.25 7.02
CA ASP A 166 5.48 3.53 6.01
C ASP A 166 5.06 5.00 6.07
N LEU A 167 5.06 5.67 4.93
CA LEU A 167 4.69 7.08 4.81
C LEU A 167 3.18 7.23 4.63
N LYS A 168 2.53 7.94 5.52
CA LYS A 168 1.08 8.20 5.45
C LYS A 168 0.77 9.69 5.34
N THR A 169 -0.25 10.01 4.58
CA THR A 169 -0.85 11.35 4.58
C THR A 169 -2.19 11.31 5.29
N THR A 170 -2.46 12.33 6.09
CA THR A 170 -3.74 12.45 6.80
C THR A 170 -4.34 13.86 6.61
N ALA A 171 -5.59 14.02 6.97
CA ALA A 171 -6.25 15.31 7.13
C ALA A 171 -6.34 15.75 8.61
N ASP A 172 -6.06 14.84 9.54
CA ASP A 172 -6.08 15.08 10.98
C ASP A 172 -5.03 14.19 11.65
N ILE A 173 -3.86 14.76 11.92
CA ILE A 173 -2.77 14.01 12.57
C ILE A 173 -3.09 13.66 14.03
N LYS A 174 -3.90 14.47 14.72
CA LYS A 174 -4.32 14.20 16.10
C LYS A 174 -5.26 13.00 16.19
N GLY A 175 -6.02 12.75 15.14
CA GLY A 175 -6.90 11.59 15.00
C GLY A 175 -6.25 10.40 14.28
N PHE A 176 -4.93 10.42 14.05
CA PHE A 176 -4.27 9.37 13.26
C PHE A 176 -4.40 7.97 13.87
N GLU A 177 -4.33 7.84 15.19
CA GLU A 177 -4.53 6.57 15.89
C GLU A 177 -5.90 5.94 15.56
N ARG A 178 -6.98 6.73 15.59
CA ARG A 178 -8.31 6.26 15.17
C ARG A 178 -8.34 5.87 13.70
N SER A 179 -7.70 6.66 12.85
CA SER A 179 -7.59 6.37 11.42
C SER A 179 -6.82 5.08 11.16
N ALA A 180 -5.72 4.86 11.89
CA ALA A 180 -4.90 3.65 11.78
C ALA A 180 -5.72 2.39 12.11
N ASN A 181 -6.52 2.42 13.17
CA ASN A 181 -7.43 1.34 13.54
C ASN A 181 -8.55 1.16 12.51
N TYR A 182 -9.18 2.24 12.07
CA TYR A 182 -10.28 2.21 11.09
C TYR A 182 -9.84 1.63 9.74
N PHE A 183 -8.67 2.03 9.24
CA PHE A 183 -8.12 1.54 7.98
C PHE A 183 -7.31 0.24 8.11
N SER A 184 -7.32 -0.39 9.27
CA SER A 184 -6.57 -1.62 9.56
C SER A 184 -5.09 -1.51 9.16
N TYR A 185 -4.41 -0.45 9.61
CA TYR A 185 -2.96 -0.30 9.42
C TYR A 185 -2.17 -1.27 10.29
N ASP A 186 -2.77 -1.76 11.38
CA ASP A 186 -2.25 -2.85 12.21
C ASP A 186 -2.04 -4.15 11.39
N LEU A 187 -2.99 -4.51 10.53
CA LEU A 187 -2.84 -5.64 9.61
C LEU A 187 -1.65 -5.43 8.66
N GLN A 188 -1.50 -4.23 8.11
CA GLN A 188 -0.36 -3.92 7.24
C GLN A 188 0.96 -4.05 7.99
N ALA A 189 1.03 -3.49 9.21
CA ALA A 189 2.23 -3.55 10.03
C ALA A 189 2.60 -5.00 10.38
N ALA A 190 1.64 -5.81 10.85
CA ALA A 190 1.86 -7.22 11.17
C ALA A 190 2.35 -8.01 9.95
N LEU A 191 1.68 -7.87 8.80
CA LEU A 191 2.10 -8.54 7.57
C LEU A 191 3.53 -8.16 7.15
N TYR A 192 3.89 -6.88 7.26
CA TYR A 192 5.20 -6.41 6.82
C TYR A 192 6.32 -6.85 7.77
N LEU A 193 6.06 -6.94 9.08
CA LEU A 193 7.03 -7.54 10.00
C LEU A 193 7.35 -8.98 9.59
N GLU A 194 6.35 -9.77 9.24
CA GLU A 194 6.54 -11.16 8.76
C GLU A 194 7.30 -11.20 7.42
N LEU A 195 6.86 -10.42 6.42
CA LEU A 195 7.45 -10.45 5.08
C LEU A 195 8.91 -10.00 5.04
N PHE A 196 9.29 -9.03 5.87
CA PHE A 196 10.63 -8.44 5.88
C PHE A 196 11.54 -9.02 6.97
N GLY A 197 11.01 -9.86 7.87
CA GLY A 197 11.74 -10.29 9.07
C GLY A 197 12.18 -9.09 9.91
N ALA A 198 11.38 -8.04 9.91
CA ALA A 198 11.66 -6.81 10.63
C ALA A 198 11.23 -6.94 12.09
N PHE A 199 11.92 -6.21 12.98
CA PHE A 199 11.62 -6.27 14.41
C PHE A 199 10.73 -5.10 14.88
N ASP A 200 10.58 -4.04 14.07
CA ASP A 200 9.74 -2.90 14.40
C ASP A 200 9.06 -2.32 13.15
N PHE A 201 7.93 -1.64 13.36
CA PHE A 201 7.19 -0.95 12.32
C PHE A 201 6.78 0.45 12.80
N GLU A 202 7.05 1.45 11.97
CA GLU A 202 6.73 2.85 12.25
C GLU A 202 5.94 3.48 11.12
N PHE A 203 5.12 4.47 11.44
CA PHE A 203 4.50 5.36 10.46
C PHE A 203 5.13 6.74 10.53
N VAL A 204 5.58 7.27 9.40
CA VAL A 204 5.83 8.70 9.21
C VAL A 204 4.57 9.32 8.63
N VAL A 205 3.95 10.21 9.37
CA VAL A 205 2.62 10.76 9.03
C VAL A 205 2.73 12.25 8.81
N VAL A 206 2.17 12.75 7.71
CA VAL A 206 2.06 14.20 7.45
C VAL A 206 0.61 14.62 7.31
N ASP A 207 0.23 15.65 8.05
CA ASP A 207 -1.06 16.33 7.87
C ASP A 207 -1.00 17.26 6.65
N LYS A 208 -1.89 16.99 5.67
CA LYS A 208 -1.92 17.74 4.41
C LYS A 208 -2.39 19.20 4.57
N SER A 209 -3.00 19.52 5.70
CA SER A 209 -3.59 20.85 5.98
C SER A 209 -2.67 21.69 6.84
N THR A 210 -2.19 21.14 7.95
CA THR A 210 -1.35 21.87 8.92
C THR A 210 0.14 21.75 8.64
N LEU A 211 0.55 20.75 7.86
CA LEU A 211 1.93 20.35 7.60
C LEU A 211 2.67 19.84 8.86
N ASP A 212 1.92 19.46 9.88
CA ASP A 212 2.48 18.74 11.02
C ASP A 212 2.96 17.36 10.57
N VAL A 213 4.11 16.95 11.11
CA VAL A 213 4.71 15.64 10.86
C VAL A 213 4.86 14.91 12.17
N GLY A 214 4.40 13.66 12.21
CA GLY A 214 4.53 12.77 13.37
C GLY A 214 5.19 11.45 12.97
N ILE A 215 5.86 10.82 13.94
CA ILE A 215 6.39 9.46 13.83
C ILE A 215 5.67 8.63 14.89
N PHE A 216 5.02 7.57 14.44
CA PHE A 216 4.19 6.71 15.29
C PHE A 216 4.75 5.29 15.26
N LYS A 217 5.24 4.83 16.42
CA LYS A 217 5.66 3.44 16.61
C LYS A 217 4.46 2.54 16.85
N CYS A 218 4.50 1.35 16.28
CA CYS A 218 3.50 0.33 16.55
C CYS A 218 3.79 -0.37 17.87
N SER A 219 2.81 -0.40 18.78
CA SER A 219 2.90 -1.19 20.01
C SER A 219 2.67 -2.67 19.73
N ASP A 220 3.11 -3.54 20.66
CA ASP A 220 2.86 -4.99 20.57
C ASP A 220 1.36 -5.29 20.45
N ASN A 221 0.52 -4.60 21.21
CA ASN A 221 -0.94 -4.76 21.12
C ASN A 221 -1.50 -4.40 19.74
N PHE A 222 -0.94 -3.38 19.06
CA PHE A 222 -1.31 -2.99 17.73
C PHE A 222 -0.91 -4.08 16.71
N ILE A 223 0.31 -4.60 16.83
CA ILE A 223 0.79 -5.70 15.99
C ILE A 223 -0.01 -7.00 16.22
N ASP A 224 -0.31 -7.36 17.46
CA ASP A 224 -1.12 -8.53 17.79
C ASP A 224 -2.57 -8.40 17.27
N SER A 225 -3.14 -7.19 17.28
CA SER A 225 -4.42 -6.92 16.61
C SER A 225 -4.32 -7.17 15.12
N GLY A 226 -3.23 -6.72 14.49
CA GLY A 226 -2.95 -6.94 13.07
C GLY A 226 -2.81 -8.42 12.70
N LYS A 227 -2.11 -9.21 13.52
CA LYS A 227 -1.96 -10.66 13.33
C LYS A 227 -3.31 -11.36 13.35
N ARG A 228 -4.16 -11.07 14.36
CA ARG A 228 -5.53 -11.64 14.41
C ARG A 228 -6.35 -11.28 13.17
N LYS A 229 -6.24 -10.06 12.67
CA LYS A 229 -6.92 -9.66 11.42
C LYS A 229 -6.37 -10.41 10.21
N LEU A 230 -5.06 -10.66 10.17
CA LEU A 230 -4.42 -11.40 9.09
C LEU A 230 -4.88 -12.85 9.08
N ASP A 231 -5.01 -13.49 10.24
CA ASP A 231 -5.57 -14.85 10.38
C ASP A 231 -7.02 -14.90 9.88
N ILE A 232 -7.87 -13.97 10.31
CA ILE A 232 -9.26 -13.86 9.83
C ILE A 232 -9.32 -13.67 8.30
N ALA A 233 -8.45 -12.82 7.74
CA ALA A 233 -8.40 -12.62 6.30
C ALA A 233 -7.99 -13.90 5.56
N THR A 234 -7.07 -14.67 6.12
CA THR A 234 -6.63 -15.97 5.58
C THR A 234 -7.78 -16.99 5.60
N GLU A 235 -8.49 -17.11 6.72
CA GLU A 235 -9.68 -17.98 6.84
C GLU A 235 -10.73 -17.62 5.78
N ARG A 236 -11.03 -16.33 5.64
CA ARG A 236 -12.00 -15.86 4.64
C ARG A 236 -11.55 -16.04 3.19
N TYR A 237 -10.25 -16.09 2.94
CA TYR A 237 -9.75 -16.48 1.63
C TYR A 237 -10.04 -17.96 1.33
N TYR A 238 -9.88 -18.84 2.31
CA TYR A 238 -10.28 -20.25 2.15
C TYR A 238 -11.79 -20.41 1.97
N ASP A 239 -12.61 -19.62 2.68
CA ASP A 239 -14.06 -19.57 2.45
C ASP A 239 -14.38 -19.13 1.02
N TYR A 240 -13.65 -18.12 0.51
CA TYR A 240 -13.77 -17.67 -0.88
C TYR A 240 -13.50 -18.80 -1.87
N LEU A 241 -12.44 -19.58 -1.66
CA LEU A 241 -12.10 -20.71 -2.53
C LEU A 241 -13.13 -21.84 -2.51
N GLN A 242 -13.84 -22.03 -1.39
CA GLN A 242 -14.84 -23.07 -1.21
C GLN A 242 -16.24 -22.65 -1.68
N THR A 243 -16.46 -21.38 -1.96
CA THR A 243 -17.76 -20.86 -2.39
C THR A 243 -17.93 -21.11 -3.89
N GLU A 244 -18.89 -22.00 -4.27
CA GLU A 244 -19.14 -22.37 -5.68
C GLU A 244 -19.61 -21.16 -6.52
N ASN A 245 -20.53 -20.35 -5.98
CA ASN A 245 -20.98 -19.11 -6.61
C ASN A 245 -20.80 -17.95 -5.63
N ILE A 246 -19.75 -17.20 -5.79
CA ILE A 246 -19.40 -16.09 -4.89
C ILE A 246 -20.43 -14.96 -4.90
N GLU A 247 -21.21 -14.80 -5.97
CA GLU A 247 -22.27 -13.79 -6.06
C GLU A 247 -23.44 -14.10 -5.11
N ASP A 248 -23.63 -15.36 -4.73
CA ASP A 248 -24.64 -15.82 -3.77
C ASP A 248 -24.11 -15.83 -2.32
N TYR A 249 -22.92 -15.28 -2.08
CA TYR A 249 -22.32 -15.27 -0.74
C TYR A 249 -23.16 -14.48 0.26
N VAL A 250 -23.45 -15.09 1.41
CA VAL A 250 -24.22 -14.49 2.51
C VAL A 250 -23.43 -14.57 3.81
N THR A 251 -23.18 -13.42 4.43
CA THR A 251 -22.64 -13.36 5.78
C THR A 251 -23.71 -13.80 6.78
N ARG A 252 -23.40 -14.77 7.63
CA ARG A 252 -24.29 -15.26 8.69
C ARG A 252 -23.67 -14.99 10.05
N GLY A 253 -24.48 -14.55 11.00
CA GLY A 253 -24.05 -14.27 12.37
C GLY A 253 -25.23 -14.30 13.33
N THR A 254 -24.92 -14.37 14.63
CA THR A 254 -25.89 -14.23 15.72
C THR A 254 -25.63 -12.90 16.41
N LEU A 255 -26.68 -12.10 16.66
CA LEU A 255 -26.64 -10.84 17.39
C LEU A 255 -26.76 -11.04 18.88
#